data_8f63ec5eab6e705d4379849a0b16292a
#
_entry.id   8f63ec5eab6e705d4379849a0b16292a
#
_cell.length_a   1.000
_cell.length_b   1.000
_cell.length_c   1.000
_cell.angle_alpha   90.00
_cell.angle_beta   90.00
_cell.angle_gamma   90.00
#
_symmetry.space_group_name_H-M   'P 1'
#
loop_
_entity.id
_entity.type
_entity.pdbx_description
1 polymer ?
#
loop_
_entity_poly.entity_id
_entity_poly.type
_entity_poly.pdbx_seq_one_letter_code
_entity_poly.pdbx_strand_id
1 'polypeptide(L)'
;MKAKIAVLAGDGVGREIVPEAVKVLKVVAEKFGHSFEFASGDVGGQAIDKVGVPLPKDTLALAKQSDAVLLGAVGGPKWEGLEYSLRPERALLGLREHLGLYANLRPAKLYPVLADASTLKREVIDGIDILVVRELTGGIYFGKPKGIEKLPNGDERGINTEVYTTEEIKRIAKVAFEAARKRRRKVTSVDKANVLESSELWRRVVIDTHKAYPDVELSHIYVDNAAMQLVRNPRQFDVLLCNNMFGDILSDEAAMLTGSIGMLPSASVGAQVGLFEPIHGSAPDIAGKNLANPIATIASAAMMLSYAFLLEKEAEAIELAIVKTLDLGYRTKDIQGPGARLVGTAEMGDAILRNLN
;
A
#
# COMPACT_ATOMS: atom_id res chain seq x y z
N MET A 1 -4.83 2.26 25.60
CA MET A 1 -5.69 2.93 24.59
C MET A 1 -6.87 2.03 24.26
N LYS A 2 -8.02 2.63 23.86
CA LYS A 2 -9.15 1.88 23.28
C LYS A 2 -9.34 2.35 21.84
N ALA A 3 -9.52 1.41 20.91
CA ALA A 3 -9.75 1.74 19.49
C ALA A 3 -10.64 0.70 18.83
N LYS A 4 -11.44 1.13 17.85
CA LYS A 4 -12.29 0.30 17.01
C LYS A 4 -11.66 0.18 15.62
N ILE A 5 -11.46 -1.04 15.15
CA ILE A 5 -10.83 -1.36 13.88
C ILE A 5 -11.86 -2.06 12.97
N ALA A 6 -12.16 -1.45 11.83
CA ALA A 6 -12.94 -2.12 10.80
C ALA A 6 -12.05 -3.14 10.07
N VAL A 7 -12.50 -4.39 10.02
CA VAL A 7 -11.77 -5.51 9.39
C VAL A 7 -12.50 -5.92 8.13
N LEU A 8 -11.90 -5.65 6.98
CA LEU A 8 -12.45 -5.88 5.65
C LEU A 8 -11.57 -6.91 4.91
N ALA A 9 -11.79 -8.19 5.15
CA ALA A 9 -10.96 -9.25 4.56
C ALA A 9 -11.02 -9.26 3.02
N GLY A 10 -12.19 -9.01 2.45
CA GLY A 10 -12.40 -8.96 0.99
C GLY A 10 -12.30 -10.33 0.32
N ASP A 11 -11.57 -10.39 -0.79
CA ASP A 11 -11.54 -11.50 -1.73
C ASP A 11 -10.24 -12.30 -1.67
N GLY A 12 -10.26 -13.50 -2.24
CA GLY A 12 -9.09 -14.34 -2.45
C GLY A 12 -8.29 -14.58 -1.16
N VAL A 13 -6.97 -14.34 -1.23
CA VAL A 13 -6.05 -14.51 -0.10
C VAL A 13 -6.31 -13.55 1.06
N GLY A 14 -7.06 -12.46 0.86
CA GLY A 14 -7.43 -11.53 1.93
C GLY A 14 -8.10 -12.24 3.12
N ARG A 15 -8.86 -13.28 2.84
CA ARG A 15 -9.53 -14.12 3.87
C ARG A 15 -8.57 -14.98 4.70
N GLU A 16 -7.35 -15.18 4.22
CA GLU A 16 -6.31 -15.96 4.90
C GLU A 16 -5.33 -15.05 5.65
N ILE A 17 -4.90 -13.95 5.02
CA ILE A 17 -3.86 -13.08 5.57
C ILE A 17 -4.38 -12.11 6.64
N VAL A 18 -5.62 -11.62 6.51
CA VAL A 18 -6.20 -10.68 7.48
C VAL A 18 -6.40 -11.30 8.87
N PRO A 19 -6.89 -12.54 9.00
CA PRO A 19 -6.94 -13.21 10.30
C PRO A 19 -5.59 -13.28 11.01
N GLU A 20 -4.49 -13.47 10.27
CA GLU A 20 -3.14 -13.50 10.85
C GLU A 20 -2.75 -12.12 11.43
N ALA A 21 -3.01 -11.04 10.71
CA ALA A 21 -2.77 -9.69 11.21
C ALA A 21 -3.65 -9.35 12.43
N VAL A 22 -4.91 -9.79 12.46
CA VAL A 22 -5.80 -9.61 13.61
C VAL A 22 -5.29 -10.38 14.84
N LYS A 23 -4.77 -11.60 14.67
CA LYS A 23 -4.13 -12.36 15.77
C LYS A 23 -2.96 -11.57 16.37
N VAL A 24 -2.10 -11.02 15.52
CA VAL A 24 -0.94 -10.23 15.95
C VAL A 24 -1.39 -8.98 16.72
N LEU A 25 -2.38 -8.24 16.20
CA LEU A 25 -2.92 -7.06 16.88
C LEU A 25 -3.53 -7.38 18.25
N LYS A 26 -4.20 -8.53 18.41
CA LYS A 26 -4.75 -8.98 19.69
C LYS A 26 -3.65 -9.22 20.73
N VAL A 27 -2.59 -9.92 20.34
CA VAL A 27 -1.44 -10.20 21.24
C VAL A 27 -0.71 -8.91 21.61
N VAL A 28 -0.52 -8.00 20.64
CA VAL A 28 0.06 -6.67 20.91
C VAL A 28 -0.83 -5.88 21.88
N ALA A 29 -2.14 -5.87 21.67
CA ALA A 29 -3.07 -5.18 22.58
C ALA A 29 -2.97 -5.73 24.01
N GLU A 30 -2.95 -7.03 24.20
CA GLU A 30 -2.79 -7.68 25.50
C GLU A 30 -1.44 -7.32 26.14
N LYS A 31 -0.36 -7.46 25.40
CA LYS A 31 1.02 -7.20 25.88
C LYS A 31 1.24 -5.77 26.34
N PHE A 32 0.69 -4.79 25.62
CA PHE A 32 0.89 -3.36 25.90
C PHE A 32 -0.30 -2.69 26.64
N GLY A 33 -1.30 -3.45 27.07
CA GLY A 33 -2.41 -2.95 27.86
C GLY A 33 -3.39 -2.10 27.06
N HIS A 34 -3.63 -2.45 25.78
CA HIS A 34 -4.63 -1.80 24.93
C HIS A 34 -5.91 -2.64 24.82
N SER A 35 -6.98 -2.03 24.32
CA SER A 35 -8.26 -2.70 24.05
C SER A 35 -8.70 -2.36 22.65
N PHE A 36 -8.51 -3.30 21.70
CA PHE A 36 -8.94 -3.16 20.30
C PHE A 36 -10.23 -3.94 20.07
N GLU A 37 -11.26 -3.24 19.58
CA GLU A 37 -12.50 -3.83 19.09
C GLU A 37 -12.37 -4.07 17.59
N PHE A 38 -12.61 -5.30 17.14
CA PHE A 38 -12.59 -5.68 15.74
C PHE A 38 -14.00 -5.89 15.22
N ALA A 39 -14.43 -5.10 14.25
CA ALA A 39 -15.72 -5.20 13.61
C ALA A 39 -15.57 -5.53 12.12
N SER A 40 -16.18 -6.62 11.66
CA SER A 40 -16.02 -7.09 10.28
C SER A 40 -17.10 -6.52 9.35
N GLY A 41 -16.72 -6.23 8.10
CA GLY A 41 -17.62 -5.83 7.02
C GLY A 41 -17.29 -6.55 5.72
N ASP A 42 -18.33 -6.80 4.90
CA ASP A 42 -18.14 -7.37 3.56
C ASP A 42 -17.72 -6.28 2.57
N VAL A 43 -16.78 -6.61 1.66
CA VAL A 43 -16.23 -5.70 0.66
C VAL A 43 -15.79 -6.47 -0.58
N GLY A 44 -15.76 -5.80 -1.74
CA GLY A 44 -15.27 -6.40 -2.98
C GLY A 44 -16.25 -7.39 -3.60
N GLY A 45 -15.71 -8.44 -4.21
CA GLY A 45 -16.49 -9.49 -4.89
C GLY A 45 -17.36 -10.29 -3.94
N GLN A 46 -16.89 -10.53 -2.72
CA GLN A 46 -17.71 -11.16 -1.67
C GLN A 46 -18.98 -10.35 -1.37
N ALA A 47 -18.88 -9.03 -1.31
CA ALA A 47 -20.03 -8.16 -1.09
C ALA A 47 -20.98 -8.18 -2.31
N ILE A 48 -20.43 -8.19 -3.53
CA ILE A 48 -21.23 -8.34 -4.75
C ILE A 48 -22.05 -9.62 -4.72
N ASP A 49 -21.44 -10.76 -4.35
CA ASP A 49 -22.12 -12.05 -4.28
C ASP A 49 -23.25 -12.07 -3.24
N LYS A 50 -23.11 -11.32 -2.15
CA LYS A 50 -24.10 -11.29 -1.06
C LYS A 50 -25.22 -10.28 -1.28
N VAL A 51 -24.88 -9.08 -1.73
CA VAL A 51 -25.80 -7.93 -1.75
C VAL A 51 -25.77 -7.12 -3.06
N GLY A 52 -25.07 -7.58 -4.08
CA GLY A 52 -25.06 -7.01 -5.43
C GLY A 52 -24.23 -5.73 -5.63
N VAL A 53 -23.52 -5.27 -4.61
CA VAL A 53 -22.67 -4.06 -4.68
C VAL A 53 -21.29 -4.31 -4.05
N PRO A 54 -20.20 -3.73 -4.61
CA PRO A 54 -18.85 -3.97 -4.10
C PRO A 54 -18.57 -3.30 -2.74
N LEU A 55 -19.24 -2.19 -2.43
CA LEU A 55 -19.13 -1.48 -1.15
C LEU A 55 -20.53 -1.26 -0.56
N PRO A 56 -21.00 -2.14 0.33
CA PRO A 56 -22.28 -1.98 1.03
C PRO A 56 -22.29 -0.73 1.90
N LYS A 57 -23.47 -0.12 2.04
CA LYS A 57 -23.65 1.08 2.88
C LYS A 57 -23.24 0.84 4.34
N ASP A 58 -23.54 -0.34 4.87
CA ASP A 58 -23.22 -0.71 6.25
C ASP A 58 -21.71 -0.86 6.44
N THR A 59 -20.98 -1.42 5.46
CA THR A 59 -19.51 -1.48 5.46
C THR A 59 -18.89 -0.09 5.43
N LEU A 60 -19.43 0.80 4.59
CA LEU A 60 -18.96 2.18 4.55
C LEU A 60 -19.23 2.93 5.86
N ALA A 61 -20.41 2.73 6.45
CA ALA A 61 -20.76 3.31 7.75
C ALA A 61 -19.83 2.77 8.85
N LEU A 62 -19.55 1.46 8.86
CA LEU A 62 -18.59 0.84 9.77
C LEU A 62 -17.20 1.47 9.64
N ALA A 63 -16.69 1.61 8.40
CA ALA A 63 -15.38 2.21 8.14
C ALA A 63 -15.30 3.65 8.68
N LYS A 64 -16.34 4.47 8.43
CA LYS A 64 -16.41 5.86 8.92
C LYS A 64 -16.52 5.99 10.44
N GLN A 65 -17.06 4.99 11.13
CA GLN A 65 -17.25 4.96 12.58
C GLN A 65 -16.11 4.26 13.32
N SER A 66 -15.10 3.79 12.61
CA SER A 66 -13.92 3.13 13.17
C SER A 66 -12.74 4.10 13.24
N ASP A 67 -11.79 3.81 14.09
CA ASP A 67 -10.56 4.60 14.23
C ASP A 67 -9.54 4.25 13.14
N ALA A 68 -9.63 3.05 12.57
CA ALA A 68 -8.83 2.60 11.43
C ALA A 68 -9.53 1.48 10.66
N VAL A 69 -9.11 1.27 9.41
CA VAL A 69 -9.58 0.17 8.55
C VAL A 69 -8.40 -0.74 8.21
N LEU A 70 -8.52 -2.03 8.48
CA LEU A 70 -7.62 -3.08 8.00
C LEU A 70 -8.30 -3.79 6.83
N LEU A 71 -7.74 -3.64 5.63
CA LEU A 71 -8.27 -4.25 4.40
C LEU A 71 -7.32 -5.37 3.94
N GLY A 72 -7.89 -6.47 3.44
CA GLY A 72 -7.14 -7.54 2.82
C GLY A 72 -6.90 -7.27 1.34
N ALA A 73 -7.76 -7.80 0.50
CA ALA A 73 -7.67 -7.60 -0.95
C ALA A 73 -9.05 -7.61 -1.60
N VAL A 74 -9.16 -7.03 -2.79
CA VAL A 74 -10.39 -7.05 -3.59
C VAL A 74 -10.08 -7.45 -5.03
N GLY A 75 -11.06 -8.07 -5.70
CA GLY A 75 -10.92 -8.46 -7.11
C GLY A 75 -10.86 -9.95 -7.35
N GLY A 76 -10.96 -10.31 -8.61
CA GLY A 76 -10.83 -11.70 -9.09
C GLY A 76 -11.52 -11.94 -10.42
N PRO A 77 -11.11 -12.99 -11.16
CA PRO A 77 -11.61 -13.28 -12.52
C PRO A 77 -13.13 -13.44 -12.61
N LYS A 78 -13.75 -13.91 -11.53
CA LYS A 78 -15.21 -14.11 -11.46
C LYS A 78 -16.01 -12.85 -11.80
N TRP A 79 -15.48 -11.66 -11.48
CA TRP A 79 -16.19 -10.38 -11.58
C TRP A 79 -15.67 -9.48 -12.70
N GLU A 80 -14.69 -9.91 -13.49
CA GLU A 80 -14.13 -9.12 -14.61
C GLU A 80 -15.16 -8.76 -15.68
N GLY A 81 -16.15 -9.63 -15.91
CA GLY A 81 -17.24 -9.41 -16.86
C GLY A 81 -18.32 -8.45 -16.42
N LEU A 82 -18.27 -7.94 -15.17
CA LEU A 82 -19.25 -6.98 -14.67
C LEU A 82 -19.02 -5.59 -15.27
N GLU A 83 -20.11 -4.79 -15.30
CA GLU A 83 -20.00 -3.37 -15.57
C GLU A 83 -18.94 -2.71 -14.67
N TYR A 84 -18.22 -1.73 -15.21
CA TYR A 84 -17.13 -1.06 -14.52
C TYR A 84 -17.51 -0.52 -13.12
N SER A 85 -18.74 0.00 -12.98
CA SER A 85 -19.29 0.50 -11.71
C SER A 85 -19.49 -0.56 -10.63
N LEU A 86 -19.62 -1.83 -11.03
CA LEU A 86 -19.88 -2.97 -10.14
C LEU A 86 -18.64 -3.84 -9.90
N ARG A 87 -17.50 -3.52 -10.47
CA ARG A 87 -16.27 -4.30 -10.23
C ARG A 87 -15.78 -4.19 -8.78
N PRO A 88 -15.18 -5.25 -8.22
CA PRO A 88 -14.73 -5.26 -6.82
C PRO A 88 -13.79 -4.11 -6.45
N GLU A 89 -12.93 -3.68 -7.37
CA GLU A 89 -11.96 -2.59 -7.19
C GLU A 89 -12.62 -1.25 -6.90
N ARG A 90 -13.90 -1.09 -7.30
CA ARG A 90 -14.71 0.09 -6.99
C ARG A 90 -14.93 0.28 -5.48
N ALA A 91 -14.86 -0.82 -4.71
CA ALA A 91 -14.96 -0.75 -3.26
C ALA A 91 -13.77 -0.01 -2.64
N LEU A 92 -12.55 -0.33 -3.07
CA LEU A 92 -11.34 0.34 -2.59
C LEU A 92 -11.32 1.81 -2.98
N LEU A 93 -11.64 2.12 -4.24
CA LEU A 93 -11.72 3.51 -4.70
C LEU A 93 -12.79 4.30 -3.94
N GLY A 94 -13.95 3.68 -3.67
CA GLY A 94 -15.02 4.29 -2.87
C GLY A 94 -14.60 4.52 -1.42
N LEU A 95 -13.92 3.58 -0.77
CA LEU A 95 -13.37 3.78 0.58
C LEU A 95 -12.38 4.94 0.61
N ARG A 96 -11.43 5.01 -0.33
CA ARG A 96 -10.44 6.11 -0.43
C ARG A 96 -11.12 7.47 -0.58
N GLU A 97 -12.12 7.56 -1.47
CA GLU A 97 -12.90 8.78 -1.70
C GLU A 97 -13.69 9.20 -0.46
N HIS A 98 -14.50 8.28 0.09
CA HIS A 98 -15.41 8.58 1.21
C HIS A 98 -14.71 8.80 2.56
N LEU A 99 -13.51 8.27 2.75
CA LEU A 99 -12.67 8.50 3.93
C LEU A 99 -11.68 9.66 3.72
N GLY A 100 -11.65 10.26 2.53
CA GLY A 100 -10.76 11.38 2.20
C GLY A 100 -9.27 11.01 2.25
N LEU A 101 -8.93 9.78 1.84
CA LEU A 101 -7.57 9.27 1.85
C LEU A 101 -6.81 9.76 0.62
N TYR A 102 -5.92 10.71 0.80
CA TYR A 102 -5.19 11.33 -0.31
C TYR A 102 -3.72 10.93 -0.42
N ALA A 103 -3.14 10.39 0.63
CA ALA A 103 -1.75 9.97 0.66
C ALA A 103 -1.64 8.47 0.88
N ASN A 104 -0.96 7.77 0.00
CA ASN A 104 -0.62 6.37 0.17
C ASN A 104 0.89 6.21 0.38
N LEU A 105 1.26 5.60 1.49
CA LEU A 105 2.62 5.36 1.92
C LEU A 105 2.96 3.90 1.68
N ARG A 106 3.94 3.64 0.81
CA ARG A 106 4.38 2.29 0.42
C ARG A 106 5.89 2.13 0.67
N PRO A 107 6.30 1.62 1.83
CA PRO A 107 7.70 1.36 2.11
C PRO A 107 8.19 0.11 1.35
N ALA A 108 9.31 0.24 0.64
CA ALA A 108 10.03 -0.86 0.02
C ALA A 108 11.40 -1.00 0.73
N LYS A 109 11.46 -1.92 1.70
CA LYS A 109 12.64 -2.18 2.53
C LYS A 109 13.10 -3.61 2.31
N LEU A 110 14.38 -3.79 1.99
CA LEU A 110 14.98 -5.11 1.90
C LEU A 110 15.31 -5.64 3.29
N TYR A 111 14.83 -6.83 3.60
CA TYR A 111 15.31 -7.61 4.73
C TYR A 111 16.62 -8.33 4.32
N PRO A 112 17.77 -8.12 4.99
CA PRO A 112 19.06 -8.66 4.54
C PRO A 112 19.06 -10.17 4.32
N VAL A 113 18.30 -10.91 5.12
CA VAL A 113 18.15 -12.38 5.02
C VAL A 113 17.29 -12.82 3.83
N LEU A 114 16.66 -11.91 3.13
CA LEU A 114 15.87 -12.16 1.91
C LEU A 114 16.56 -11.66 0.63
N ALA A 115 17.82 -11.21 0.72
CA ALA A 115 18.53 -10.69 -0.45
C ALA A 115 18.58 -11.72 -1.60
N ASP A 116 18.67 -13.01 -1.28
CA ASP A 116 18.71 -14.10 -2.26
C ASP A 116 17.33 -14.41 -2.89
N ALA A 117 16.24 -13.85 -2.35
CA ALA A 117 14.91 -13.95 -2.96
C ALA A 117 14.71 -12.95 -4.09
N SER A 118 15.52 -11.88 -4.16
CA SER A 118 15.50 -10.92 -5.26
C SER A 118 16.15 -11.49 -6.50
N THR A 119 15.63 -11.11 -7.68
CA THR A 119 16.26 -11.45 -8.97
C THR A 119 17.42 -10.53 -9.34
N LEU A 120 17.63 -9.46 -8.57
CA LEU A 120 18.72 -8.52 -8.78
C LEU A 120 19.96 -8.93 -8.01
N LYS A 121 21.11 -8.45 -8.49
CA LYS A 121 22.38 -8.68 -7.80
C LYS A 121 22.37 -8.03 -6.42
N ARG A 122 22.92 -8.74 -5.43
CA ARG A 122 22.98 -8.29 -4.04
C ARG A 122 23.62 -6.90 -3.88
N GLU A 123 24.68 -6.61 -4.62
CA GLU A 123 25.34 -5.30 -4.64
C GLU A 123 24.44 -4.12 -5.05
N VAL A 124 23.36 -4.39 -5.78
CA VAL A 124 22.37 -3.38 -6.18
C VAL A 124 21.34 -3.13 -5.08
N ILE A 125 20.91 -4.22 -4.42
CA ILE A 125 19.76 -4.19 -3.51
C ILE A 125 20.12 -4.04 -2.03
N ASP A 126 21.36 -4.35 -1.61
CA ASP A 126 21.77 -4.25 -0.21
C ASP A 126 21.54 -2.84 0.34
N GLY A 127 20.81 -2.76 1.47
CA GLY A 127 20.51 -1.50 2.14
C GLY A 127 19.42 -0.65 1.50
N ILE A 128 18.59 -1.23 0.61
CA ILE A 128 17.40 -0.55 0.09
C ILE A 128 16.42 -0.28 1.24
N ASP A 129 16.02 0.99 1.34
CA ASP A 129 14.94 1.48 2.18
C ASP A 129 14.34 2.72 1.51
N ILE A 130 13.30 2.52 0.73
CA ILE A 130 12.61 3.55 -0.06
C ILE A 130 11.17 3.68 0.45
N LEU A 131 10.70 4.91 0.59
CA LEU A 131 9.28 5.19 0.83
C LEU A 131 8.68 5.85 -0.41
N VAL A 132 7.73 5.18 -1.06
CA VAL A 132 6.92 5.80 -2.11
C VAL A 132 5.73 6.50 -1.46
N VAL A 133 5.63 7.81 -1.69
CA VAL A 133 4.51 8.66 -1.29
C VAL A 133 3.69 8.97 -2.54
N ARG A 134 2.57 8.26 -2.66
CA ARG A 134 1.66 8.31 -3.82
C ARG A 134 0.44 9.17 -3.50
N GLU A 135 0.12 10.12 -4.36
CA GLU A 135 -1.18 10.82 -4.32
C GLU A 135 -2.30 9.86 -4.76
N LEU A 136 -3.45 9.85 -4.07
CA LEU A 136 -4.49 8.84 -4.29
C LEU A 136 -5.80 9.34 -4.91
N THR A 137 -6.11 10.64 -4.83
CA THR A 137 -7.45 11.17 -5.09
C THR A 137 -7.56 12.02 -6.36
N GLY A 138 -6.42 12.35 -6.96
CA GLY A 138 -6.33 13.09 -8.21
C GLY A 138 -5.87 12.23 -9.39
N GLY A 139 -5.51 12.92 -10.46
CA GLY A 139 -4.89 12.35 -11.65
C GLY A 139 -5.85 11.60 -12.56
N ILE A 140 -5.27 10.75 -13.39
CA ILE A 140 -5.96 10.06 -14.49
C ILE A 140 -7.03 9.06 -14.02
N TYR A 141 -6.94 8.57 -12.77
CA TYR A 141 -7.91 7.62 -12.23
C TYR A 141 -9.25 8.28 -11.89
N PHE A 142 -9.26 9.58 -11.56
CA PHE A 142 -10.44 10.31 -11.11
C PHE A 142 -10.86 11.43 -12.06
N GLY A 143 -9.98 11.92 -12.92
CA GLY A 143 -10.24 13.03 -13.84
C GLY A 143 -11.41 12.77 -14.79
N LYS A 144 -12.04 13.83 -15.26
CA LYS A 144 -13.14 13.82 -16.22
C LYS A 144 -12.83 14.77 -17.37
N PRO A 145 -13.32 14.48 -18.60
CA PRO A 145 -14.14 13.34 -19.00
C PRO A 145 -13.37 12.02 -19.01
N LYS A 146 -14.08 10.91 -18.79
CA LYS A 146 -13.53 9.54 -18.92
C LYS A 146 -14.61 8.56 -19.38
N GLY A 147 -14.23 7.57 -20.14
CA GLY A 147 -15.11 6.53 -20.65
C GLY A 147 -14.73 6.06 -22.04
N ILE A 148 -15.58 5.21 -22.58
CA ILE A 148 -15.52 4.77 -23.99
C ILE A 148 -16.77 5.33 -24.67
N GLU A 149 -16.59 6.05 -25.77
CA GLU A 149 -17.67 6.63 -26.55
C GLU A 149 -17.61 6.11 -28.01
N LYS A 150 -18.80 5.90 -28.62
CA LYS A 150 -18.90 5.54 -30.04
C LYS A 150 -18.83 6.80 -30.88
N LEU A 151 -18.01 6.76 -31.93
CA LEU A 151 -17.88 7.81 -32.91
C LEU A 151 -18.89 7.64 -34.05
N PRO A 152 -19.22 8.73 -34.80
CA PRO A 152 -20.18 8.67 -35.92
C PRO A 152 -19.80 7.67 -37.03
N ASN A 153 -18.52 7.36 -37.20
CA ASN A 153 -18.01 6.41 -38.17
C ASN A 153 -18.07 4.93 -37.69
N GLY A 154 -18.58 4.69 -36.48
CA GLY A 154 -18.68 3.36 -35.88
C GLY A 154 -17.47 2.92 -35.04
N ASP A 155 -16.38 3.70 -35.04
CA ASP A 155 -15.22 3.46 -34.17
C ASP A 155 -15.54 3.80 -32.72
N GLU A 156 -14.67 3.36 -31.80
CA GLU A 156 -14.74 3.72 -30.38
C GLU A 156 -13.54 4.59 -30.00
N ARG A 157 -13.78 5.54 -29.07
CA ARG A 157 -12.75 6.37 -28.49
C ARG A 157 -12.71 6.20 -26.96
N GLY A 158 -11.57 5.75 -26.43
CA GLY A 158 -11.32 5.71 -25.00
C GLY A 158 -10.72 7.03 -24.50
N ILE A 159 -11.25 7.59 -23.40
CA ILE A 159 -10.81 8.87 -22.82
C ILE A 159 -10.54 8.65 -21.33
N ASN A 160 -9.35 9.07 -20.88
CA ASN A 160 -9.04 9.32 -19.49
C ASN A 160 -8.31 10.67 -19.39
N THR A 161 -8.72 11.52 -18.45
CA THR A 161 -8.17 12.85 -18.28
C THR A 161 -7.34 12.93 -17.01
N GLU A 162 -6.09 13.37 -17.11
CA GLU A 162 -5.26 13.66 -15.94
C GLU A 162 -5.52 15.08 -15.46
N VAL A 163 -5.93 15.23 -14.20
CA VAL A 163 -6.21 16.51 -13.55
C VAL A 163 -5.57 16.54 -12.18
N TYR A 164 -4.82 17.62 -11.91
CA TYR A 164 -4.28 17.95 -10.60
C TYR A 164 -4.50 19.42 -10.29
N THR A 165 -4.87 19.70 -9.06
CA THR A 165 -4.96 21.06 -8.52
C THR A 165 -3.73 21.39 -7.67
N THR A 166 -3.45 22.67 -7.49
CA THR A 166 -2.36 23.14 -6.61
C THR A 166 -2.48 22.58 -5.19
N GLU A 167 -3.70 22.52 -4.63
CA GLU A 167 -3.91 22.03 -3.26
C GLU A 167 -3.67 20.52 -3.13
N GLU A 168 -4.05 19.73 -4.13
CA GLU A 168 -3.77 18.29 -4.14
C GLU A 168 -2.27 18.01 -4.16
N ILE A 169 -1.53 18.72 -5.02
CA ILE A 169 -0.07 18.57 -5.10
C ILE A 169 0.60 19.06 -3.80
N LYS A 170 0.17 20.19 -3.28
CA LYS A 170 0.74 20.79 -2.06
C LYS A 170 0.55 19.89 -0.83
N ARG A 171 -0.65 19.30 -0.65
CA ARG A 171 -0.92 18.42 0.50
C ARG A 171 -0.07 17.15 0.46
N ILE A 172 0.09 16.52 -0.72
CA ILE A 172 0.90 15.30 -0.81
C ILE A 172 2.40 15.60 -0.72
N ALA A 173 2.87 16.74 -1.25
CA ALA A 173 4.25 17.18 -1.11
C ALA A 173 4.62 17.40 0.37
N LYS A 174 3.73 18.01 1.17
CA LYS A 174 3.92 18.14 2.62
C LYS A 174 4.11 16.79 3.30
N VAL A 175 3.28 15.80 2.97
CA VAL A 175 3.42 14.43 3.53
C VAL A 175 4.79 13.86 3.19
N ALA A 176 5.26 14.01 1.96
CA ALA A 176 6.56 13.52 1.54
C ALA A 176 7.73 14.21 2.28
N PHE A 177 7.68 15.54 2.44
CA PHE A 177 8.71 16.27 3.17
C PHE A 177 8.72 15.94 4.67
N GLU A 178 7.55 15.82 5.32
CA GLU A 178 7.47 15.41 6.71
C GLU A 178 7.95 13.96 6.92
N ALA A 179 7.64 13.06 5.99
CA ALA A 179 8.16 11.71 6.02
C ALA A 179 9.70 11.71 5.87
N ALA A 180 10.25 12.51 4.95
CA ALA A 180 11.68 12.60 4.72
C ALA A 180 12.44 13.12 5.94
N ARG A 181 11.88 14.06 6.73
CA ARG A 181 12.47 14.55 7.99
C ARG A 181 12.72 13.45 9.01
N LYS A 182 11.87 12.42 9.02
CA LYS A 182 11.99 11.24 9.88
C LYS A 182 12.94 10.17 9.32
N ARG A 183 13.48 10.40 8.11
CA ARG A 183 14.32 9.47 7.36
C ARG A 183 15.66 10.16 6.99
N ARG A 184 16.16 9.94 5.78
CA ARG A 184 17.44 10.48 5.31
C ARG A 184 17.36 11.91 4.75
N ARG A 185 16.23 12.58 4.96
CA ARG A 185 15.97 13.97 4.56
C ARG A 185 16.13 14.25 3.06
N LYS A 186 15.72 13.30 2.22
CA LYS A 186 15.79 13.42 0.78
C LYS A 186 14.45 13.08 0.13
N VAL A 187 13.94 13.98 -0.71
CA VAL A 187 12.75 13.77 -1.55
C VAL A 187 13.17 13.82 -3.01
N THR A 188 12.79 12.79 -3.77
CA THR A 188 12.88 12.80 -5.22
C THR A 188 11.47 12.85 -5.78
N SER A 189 11.10 14.00 -6.37
CA SER A 189 9.79 14.17 -7.00
C SER A 189 9.82 13.60 -8.42
N VAL A 190 8.90 12.68 -8.68
CA VAL A 190 8.77 12.00 -9.97
C VAL A 190 7.67 12.65 -10.80
N ASP A 191 8.00 13.01 -12.03
CA ASP A 191 7.06 13.68 -12.95
C ASP A 191 7.37 13.36 -14.43
N LYS A 192 6.62 13.96 -15.34
CA LYS A 192 6.86 13.94 -16.80
C LYS A 192 6.77 15.34 -17.37
N ALA A 193 7.36 16.33 -16.69
CA ALA A 193 7.24 17.75 -16.99
C ALA A 193 7.80 18.18 -18.36
N ASN A 194 8.60 17.31 -19.01
CA ASN A 194 9.06 17.55 -20.37
C ASN A 194 7.97 17.31 -21.45
N VAL A 195 6.81 16.75 -21.06
CA VAL A 195 5.73 16.40 -22.01
C VAL A 195 4.35 16.83 -21.50
N LEU A 196 4.07 16.70 -20.18
CA LEU A 196 2.76 16.89 -19.59
C LEU A 196 2.67 18.22 -18.83
N GLU A 197 1.70 19.05 -19.18
CA GLU A 197 1.44 20.32 -18.47
C GLU A 197 1.00 20.12 -17.02
N SER A 198 0.24 19.03 -16.75
CA SER A 198 -0.09 18.63 -15.37
C SER A 198 1.16 18.34 -14.53
N SER A 199 2.18 17.76 -15.12
CA SER A 199 3.47 17.52 -14.49
C SER A 199 4.33 18.78 -14.34
N GLU A 200 4.21 19.76 -15.22
CA GLU A 200 4.82 21.10 -15.02
C GLU A 200 4.22 21.80 -13.80
N LEU A 201 2.88 21.77 -13.67
CA LEU A 201 2.21 22.27 -12.47
C LEU A 201 2.69 21.53 -11.22
N TRP A 202 2.76 20.19 -11.28
CA TRP A 202 3.27 19.34 -10.19
C TRP A 202 4.64 19.80 -9.73
N ARG A 203 5.60 19.88 -10.63
CA ARG A 203 6.99 20.29 -10.34
C ARG A 203 7.06 21.66 -9.71
N ARG A 204 6.37 22.65 -10.26
CA ARG A 204 6.31 24.01 -9.74
C ARG A 204 5.76 24.07 -8.31
N VAL A 205 4.64 23.40 -8.04
CA VAL A 205 4.01 23.39 -6.72
C VAL A 205 4.88 22.65 -5.69
N VAL A 206 5.55 21.56 -6.08
CA VAL A 206 6.50 20.85 -5.20
C VAL A 206 7.67 21.75 -4.84
N ILE A 207 8.25 22.48 -5.80
CA ILE A 207 9.32 23.47 -5.55
C ILE A 207 8.84 24.57 -4.59
N ASP A 208 7.64 25.11 -4.80
CA ASP A 208 7.09 26.14 -3.93
C ASP A 208 6.84 25.62 -2.50
N THR A 209 6.34 24.39 -2.37
CA THR A 209 6.11 23.75 -1.07
C THR A 209 7.42 23.48 -0.34
N HIS A 210 8.48 23.10 -1.06
CA HIS A 210 9.82 22.84 -0.53
C HIS A 210 10.42 24.04 0.21
N LYS A 211 10.06 25.26 -0.15
CA LYS A 211 10.57 26.49 0.54
C LYS A 211 10.32 26.47 2.06
N ALA A 212 9.29 25.73 2.51
CA ALA A 212 9.01 25.53 3.93
C ALA A 212 9.82 24.36 4.58
N TYR A 213 10.61 23.65 3.79
CA TYR A 213 11.38 22.46 4.19
C TYR A 213 12.87 22.56 3.77
N PRO A 214 13.58 23.65 4.13
CA PRO A 214 14.96 23.88 3.65
C PRO A 214 15.96 22.86 4.20
N ASP A 215 15.58 22.08 5.19
CA ASP A 215 16.34 21.00 5.81
C ASP A 215 16.21 19.65 5.07
N VAL A 216 15.40 19.58 3.99
CA VAL A 216 15.21 18.39 3.16
C VAL A 216 15.78 18.64 1.76
N GLU A 217 16.61 17.74 1.26
CA GLU A 217 17.10 17.78 -0.13
C GLU A 217 15.93 17.46 -1.08
N LEU A 218 15.74 18.29 -2.11
CA LEU A 218 14.76 18.06 -3.18
C LEU A 218 15.48 17.84 -4.52
N SER A 219 15.13 16.74 -5.18
CA SER A 219 15.50 16.49 -6.57
C SER A 219 14.28 16.15 -7.41
N HIS A 220 14.40 16.29 -8.73
CA HIS A 220 13.35 15.92 -9.68
C HIS A 220 13.87 14.88 -10.67
N ILE A 221 13.03 13.93 -11.02
CA ILE A 221 13.37 12.91 -12.01
C ILE A 221 12.16 12.62 -12.90
N TYR A 222 12.37 12.41 -14.19
CA TYR A 222 11.32 11.93 -15.07
C TYR A 222 11.00 10.47 -14.77
N VAL A 223 9.72 10.10 -14.87
CA VAL A 223 9.22 8.77 -14.47
C VAL A 223 9.93 7.62 -15.19
N ASP A 224 10.21 7.76 -16.47
CA ASP A 224 10.97 6.78 -17.26
C ASP A 224 12.39 6.58 -16.72
N ASN A 225 13.07 7.68 -16.36
CA ASN A 225 14.38 7.58 -15.71
C ASN A 225 14.27 7.03 -14.28
N ALA A 226 13.20 7.36 -13.53
CA ALA A 226 12.99 6.81 -12.19
C ALA A 226 12.87 5.28 -12.24
N ALA A 227 12.10 4.73 -13.19
CA ALA A 227 11.99 3.29 -13.40
C ALA A 227 13.35 2.65 -13.72
N MET A 228 14.14 3.23 -14.64
CA MET A 228 15.49 2.73 -14.90
C MET A 228 16.40 2.78 -13.68
N GLN A 229 16.33 3.84 -12.88
CA GLN A 229 17.17 4.01 -11.69
C GLN A 229 16.76 3.13 -10.51
N LEU A 230 15.49 2.75 -10.39
CA LEU A 230 15.05 1.76 -9.41
C LEU A 230 15.75 0.42 -9.63
N VAL A 231 15.90 -0.01 -10.89
CA VAL A 231 16.61 -1.26 -11.21
C VAL A 231 18.14 -1.11 -11.13
N ARG A 232 18.67 0.06 -11.50
CA ARG A 232 20.12 0.28 -11.64
C ARG A 232 20.80 0.71 -10.34
N ASN A 233 20.20 1.64 -9.60
CA ASN A 233 20.76 2.24 -8.38
C ASN A 233 19.66 2.70 -7.42
N PRO A 234 18.85 1.76 -6.86
CA PRO A 234 17.71 2.11 -5.99
C PRO A 234 18.13 2.83 -4.71
N ARG A 235 19.34 2.59 -4.20
CA ARG A 235 19.84 3.18 -2.95
C ARG A 235 19.95 4.71 -2.96
N GLN A 236 19.94 5.33 -4.15
CA GLN A 236 19.93 6.80 -4.27
C GLN A 236 18.63 7.42 -3.75
N PHE A 237 17.53 6.65 -3.71
CA PHE A 237 16.22 7.12 -3.31
C PHE A 237 15.98 6.93 -1.81
N ASP A 238 15.38 7.93 -1.17
CA ASP A 238 14.85 7.86 0.20
C ASP A 238 13.32 7.95 0.16
N VAL A 239 12.77 9.11 -0.20
CA VAL A 239 11.34 9.31 -0.41
C VAL A 239 11.10 9.64 -1.88
N LEU A 240 10.28 8.82 -2.56
CA LEU A 240 9.77 9.07 -3.91
C LEU A 240 8.39 9.71 -3.81
N LEU A 241 8.27 10.97 -4.19
CA LEU A 241 7.00 11.69 -4.28
C LEU A 241 6.41 11.54 -5.68
N CYS A 242 5.26 10.91 -5.80
CA CYS A 242 4.66 10.54 -7.07
C CYS A 242 3.19 10.93 -7.18
N ASN A 243 2.75 11.23 -8.42
CA ASN A 243 1.33 11.28 -8.75
C ASN A 243 0.69 9.88 -8.62
N ASN A 244 -0.62 9.79 -8.82
CA ASN A 244 -1.38 8.56 -8.61
C ASN A 244 -0.88 7.40 -9.48
N MET A 245 -0.83 7.58 -10.80
CA MET A 245 -0.44 6.51 -11.72
C MET A 245 1.04 6.14 -11.62
N PHE A 246 1.92 7.14 -11.57
CA PHE A 246 3.36 6.87 -11.47
C PHE A 246 3.71 6.20 -10.14
N GLY A 247 3.07 6.63 -9.05
CA GLY A 247 3.26 6.03 -7.73
C GLY A 247 2.79 4.59 -7.67
N ASP A 248 1.72 4.23 -8.38
CA ASP A 248 1.25 2.85 -8.49
C ASP A 248 2.29 1.96 -9.17
N ILE A 249 2.72 2.35 -10.36
CA ILE A 249 3.66 1.56 -11.18
C ILE A 249 5.03 1.43 -10.48
N LEU A 250 5.60 2.55 -10.01
CA LEU A 250 6.93 2.55 -9.42
C LEU A 250 6.99 1.84 -8.06
N SER A 251 5.88 1.83 -7.30
CA SER A 251 5.87 1.08 -6.04
C SER A 251 5.81 -0.43 -6.27
N ASP A 252 5.12 -0.90 -7.31
CA ASP A 252 5.10 -2.31 -7.67
C ASP A 252 6.48 -2.75 -8.23
N GLU A 253 7.14 -1.89 -9.00
CA GLU A 253 8.52 -2.12 -9.42
C GLU A 253 9.47 -2.17 -8.21
N ALA A 254 9.35 -1.22 -7.27
CA ALA A 254 10.13 -1.21 -6.04
C ALA A 254 9.87 -2.46 -5.17
N ALA A 255 8.68 -3.04 -5.24
CA ALA A 255 8.34 -4.30 -4.60
C ALA A 255 9.26 -5.44 -5.03
N MET A 256 9.55 -5.52 -6.31
CA MET A 256 10.37 -6.60 -6.88
C MET A 256 11.83 -6.51 -6.43
N LEU A 257 12.30 -5.33 -6.01
CA LEU A 257 13.64 -5.17 -5.43
C LEU A 257 13.79 -5.95 -4.12
N THR A 258 12.71 -6.11 -3.37
CA THR A 258 12.69 -6.79 -2.06
C THR A 258 12.44 -8.30 -2.16
N GLY A 259 12.21 -8.81 -3.37
CA GLY A 259 12.02 -10.22 -3.68
C GLY A 259 10.58 -10.70 -3.76
N SER A 260 9.62 -10.04 -3.13
CA SER A 260 8.19 -10.38 -3.20
C SER A 260 7.27 -9.22 -2.84
N ILE A 261 6.21 -9.06 -3.60
CA ILE A 261 5.11 -8.14 -3.29
C ILE A 261 4.38 -8.51 -1.98
N GLY A 262 4.47 -9.77 -1.55
CA GLY A 262 3.94 -10.26 -0.27
C GLY A 262 4.66 -9.73 0.97
N MET A 263 5.74 -8.96 0.77
CA MET A 263 6.50 -8.32 1.85
C MET A 263 6.13 -6.85 2.08
N LEU A 264 5.30 -6.25 1.21
CA LEU A 264 5.13 -4.81 1.16
C LEU A 264 3.80 -4.36 1.75
N PRO A 265 3.85 -3.66 2.90
CA PRO A 265 2.68 -3.02 3.49
C PRO A 265 2.33 -1.72 2.77
N SER A 266 1.13 -1.22 3.02
CA SER A 266 0.76 0.14 2.68
C SER A 266 -0.18 0.78 3.70
N ALA A 267 -0.09 2.11 3.80
CA ALA A 267 -0.97 2.95 4.58
C ALA A 267 -1.57 4.03 3.68
N SER A 268 -2.89 4.06 3.57
CA SER A 268 -3.62 5.17 2.94
C SER A 268 -4.12 6.09 4.05
N VAL A 269 -3.62 7.31 4.09
CA VAL A 269 -3.90 8.28 5.15
C VAL A 269 -4.53 9.54 4.60
N GLY A 270 -5.33 10.19 5.43
CA GLY A 270 -6.08 11.39 5.10
C GLY A 270 -6.38 12.23 6.35
N ALA A 271 -7.56 12.85 6.37
CA ALA A 271 -7.90 13.77 7.46
C ALA A 271 -8.31 13.08 8.78
N GLN A 272 -8.85 11.87 8.74
CA GLN A 272 -9.45 11.23 9.92
C GLN A 272 -9.07 9.75 10.05
N VAL A 273 -9.69 8.88 9.26
CA VAL A 273 -9.53 7.42 9.37
C VAL A 273 -8.52 6.94 8.34
N GLY A 274 -7.49 6.20 8.77
CA GLY A 274 -6.54 5.55 7.88
C GLY A 274 -7.02 4.17 7.41
N LEU A 275 -6.62 3.77 6.19
CA LEU A 275 -6.83 2.43 5.64
C LEU A 275 -5.47 1.77 5.41
N PHE A 276 -5.32 0.56 5.94
CA PHE A 276 -4.08 -0.19 5.95
C PHE A 276 -4.29 -1.53 5.25
N GLU A 277 -3.50 -1.79 4.24
CA GLU A 277 -3.67 -2.95 3.34
C GLU A 277 -2.31 -3.41 2.77
N PRO A 278 -2.12 -4.69 2.41
CA PRO A 278 -0.98 -5.09 1.61
C PRO A 278 -1.06 -4.47 0.21
N ILE A 279 0.09 -4.31 -0.47
CA ILE A 279 0.10 -3.77 -1.84
C ILE A 279 -0.46 -4.79 -2.85
N HIS A 280 -0.24 -6.09 -2.60
CA HIS A 280 -0.68 -7.16 -3.51
C HIS A 280 -2.21 -7.30 -3.57
N GLY A 281 -2.71 -7.85 -4.68
CA GLY A 281 -4.12 -8.15 -4.90
C GLY A 281 -4.59 -9.45 -4.24
N SER A 282 -5.72 -9.94 -4.71
CA SER A 282 -6.44 -11.10 -4.15
C SER A 282 -5.81 -12.47 -4.45
N ALA A 283 -4.85 -12.56 -5.38
CA ALA A 283 -4.13 -13.77 -5.79
C ALA A 283 -5.04 -15.02 -5.85
N PRO A 284 -6.04 -15.03 -6.75
CA PRO A 284 -7.08 -16.06 -6.80
C PRO A 284 -6.54 -17.47 -7.09
N ASP A 285 -5.39 -17.56 -7.72
CA ASP A 285 -4.68 -18.81 -8.06
C ASP A 285 -4.18 -19.58 -6.82
N ILE A 286 -3.85 -18.88 -5.74
CA ILE A 286 -3.37 -19.48 -4.48
C ILE A 286 -4.37 -19.36 -3.32
N ALA A 287 -5.49 -18.69 -3.52
CA ALA A 287 -6.52 -18.51 -2.50
C ALA A 287 -7.09 -19.85 -1.99
N GLY A 288 -7.27 -19.98 -0.68
CA GLY A 288 -7.76 -21.17 -0.02
C GLY A 288 -6.73 -22.30 0.13
N LYS A 289 -5.46 -22.07 -0.26
CA LYS A 289 -4.42 -23.10 -0.26
C LYS A 289 -3.39 -22.94 0.88
N ASN A 290 -3.57 -21.96 1.77
CA ASN A 290 -2.62 -21.66 2.86
C ASN A 290 -1.19 -21.43 2.35
N LEU A 291 -1.04 -20.75 1.19
CA LEU A 291 0.25 -20.47 0.55
C LEU A 291 0.62 -18.98 0.58
N ALA A 292 -0.36 -18.10 0.82
CA ALA A 292 -0.16 -16.66 0.80
C ALA A 292 0.79 -16.20 1.92
N ASN A 293 1.63 -15.22 1.61
CA ASN A 293 2.50 -14.58 2.60
C ASN A 293 1.70 -13.54 3.40
N PRO A 294 1.54 -13.69 4.74
CA PRO A 294 0.77 -12.73 5.53
C PRO A 294 1.59 -11.53 6.01
N ILE A 295 2.91 -11.48 5.72
CA ILE A 295 3.83 -10.48 6.28
C ILE A 295 3.44 -9.08 5.87
N ALA A 296 3.06 -8.84 4.60
CA ALA A 296 2.62 -7.53 4.14
C ALA A 296 1.41 -7.01 4.94
N THR A 297 0.42 -7.85 5.23
CA THR A 297 -0.77 -7.47 6.00
C THR A 297 -0.44 -7.25 7.47
N ILE A 298 0.44 -8.06 8.06
CA ILE A 298 0.94 -7.90 9.43
C ILE A 298 1.75 -6.60 9.56
N ALA A 299 2.60 -6.30 8.59
CA ALA A 299 3.35 -5.04 8.53
C ALA A 299 2.43 -3.83 8.28
N SER A 300 1.34 -3.99 7.50
CA SER A 300 0.31 -2.94 7.37
C SER A 300 -0.40 -2.68 8.70
N ALA A 301 -0.61 -3.71 9.52
CA ALA A 301 -1.12 -3.53 10.87
C ALA A 301 -0.11 -2.80 11.79
N ALA A 302 1.21 -3.02 11.63
CA ALA A 302 2.22 -2.22 12.30
C ALA A 302 2.17 -0.74 11.85
N MET A 303 2.03 -0.49 10.55
CA MET A 303 1.82 0.88 10.05
C MET A 303 0.54 1.51 10.62
N MET A 304 -0.54 0.75 10.81
CA MET A 304 -1.75 1.25 11.47
C MET A 304 -1.47 1.69 12.90
N LEU A 305 -0.71 0.92 13.68
CA LEU A 305 -0.33 1.29 15.03
C LEU A 305 0.48 2.59 15.06
N SER A 306 1.44 2.75 14.16
CA SER A 306 2.28 3.95 14.06
C SER A 306 1.51 5.16 13.53
N TYR A 307 0.85 5.05 12.38
CA TYR A 307 0.27 6.21 11.68
C TYR A 307 -1.12 6.62 12.18
N ALA A 308 -1.99 5.66 12.56
CA ALA A 308 -3.33 5.99 13.06
C ALA A 308 -3.36 6.19 14.58
N PHE A 309 -2.59 5.39 15.32
CA PHE A 309 -2.68 5.35 16.78
C PHE A 309 -1.48 5.97 17.48
N LEU A 310 -0.41 6.34 16.77
CA LEU A 310 0.84 6.88 17.30
C LEU A 310 1.50 5.96 18.35
N LEU A 311 1.34 4.64 18.15
CA LEU A 311 1.86 3.56 18.99
C LEU A 311 3.15 3.00 18.38
N GLU A 312 4.23 3.78 18.39
CA GLU A 312 5.49 3.45 17.72
C GLU A 312 6.19 2.21 18.32
N LYS A 313 6.13 2.02 19.64
CA LYS A 313 6.74 0.85 20.31
C LYS A 313 6.05 -0.45 19.96
N GLU A 314 4.74 -0.40 19.84
CA GLU A 314 3.91 -1.53 19.44
C GLU A 314 4.14 -1.90 17.97
N ALA A 315 4.27 -0.90 17.11
CA ALA A 315 4.61 -1.08 15.70
C ALA A 315 6.01 -1.70 15.56
N GLU A 316 7.02 -1.17 16.24
CA GLU A 316 8.39 -1.68 16.27
C GLU A 316 8.44 -3.14 16.77
N ALA A 317 7.65 -3.49 17.78
CA ALA A 317 7.59 -4.87 18.27
C ALA A 317 7.13 -5.86 17.20
N ILE A 318 6.15 -5.48 16.37
CA ILE A 318 5.71 -6.30 15.22
C ILE A 318 6.83 -6.40 14.17
N GLU A 319 7.47 -5.29 13.81
CA GLU A 319 8.54 -5.27 12.82
C GLU A 319 9.73 -6.15 13.27
N LEU A 320 10.13 -6.05 14.52
CA LEU A 320 11.19 -6.88 15.10
C LEU A 320 10.80 -8.36 15.13
N ALA A 321 9.54 -8.69 15.41
CA ALA A 321 9.06 -10.07 15.37
C ALA A 321 9.10 -10.65 13.94
N ILE A 322 8.78 -9.85 12.93
CA ILE A 322 8.93 -10.24 11.51
C ILE A 322 10.40 -10.52 11.19
N VAL A 323 11.32 -9.59 11.53
CA VAL A 323 12.76 -9.75 11.31
C VAL A 323 13.25 -11.03 11.96
N LYS A 324 12.96 -11.23 13.24
CA LYS A 324 13.40 -12.41 14.00
C LYS A 324 12.86 -13.72 13.41
N THR A 325 11.61 -13.70 12.92
CA THR A 325 11.00 -14.87 12.26
C THR A 325 11.73 -15.21 10.97
N LEU A 326 12.07 -14.21 10.18
CA LEU A 326 12.87 -14.39 8.97
C LEU A 326 14.30 -14.84 9.27
N ASP A 327 14.95 -14.31 10.30
CA ASP A 327 16.30 -14.73 10.74
C ASP A 327 16.34 -16.19 11.20
N LEU A 328 15.25 -16.70 11.78
CA LEU A 328 15.06 -18.11 12.13
C LEU A 328 14.81 -19.03 10.92
N GLY A 329 14.83 -18.48 9.70
CA GLY A 329 14.72 -19.23 8.46
C GLY A 329 13.30 -19.54 7.99
N TYR A 330 12.23 -19.04 8.65
CA TYR A 330 10.85 -19.24 8.19
C TYR A 330 10.62 -18.49 6.87
N ARG A 331 10.03 -19.18 5.88
CA ARG A 331 9.74 -18.62 4.56
C ARG A 331 8.40 -19.13 4.04
N THR A 332 7.62 -18.28 3.44
CA THR A 332 6.55 -18.67 2.53
C THR A 332 7.10 -18.94 1.13
N LYS A 333 6.30 -19.52 0.25
CA LYS A 333 6.76 -20.00 -1.07
C LYS A 333 7.33 -18.87 -1.95
N ASP A 334 6.78 -17.66 -1.85
CA ASP A 334 7.17 -16.47 -2.63
C ASP A 334 8.55 -15.92 -2.26
N ILE A 335 9.01 -16.17 -1.04
CA ILE A 335 10.31 -15.74 -0.49
C ILE A 335 11.22 -16.90 -0.15
N GLN A 336 10.97 -18.08 -0.75
CA GLN A 336 11.78 -19.28 -0.52
C GLN A 336 13.20 -19.10 -1.03
N GLY A 337 14.18 -19.59 -0.27
CA GLY A 337 15.59 -19.60 -0.63
C GLY A 337 16.30 -20.85 -0.07
N PRO A 338 17.59 -21.02 -0.32
CA PRO A 338 18.37 -22.15 0.17
C PRO A 338 18.33 -22.25 1.71
N GLY A 339 18.09 -23.46 2.23
CA GLY A 339 18.06 -23.72 3.68
C GLY A 339 16.82 -23.20 4.40
N ALA A 340 15.84 -22.67 3.68
CA ALA A 340 14.63 -22.11 4.25
C ALA A 340 13.70 -23.19 4.83
N ARG A 341 13.08 -22.87 5.96
CA ARG A 341 11.95 -23.62 6.52
C ARG A 341 10.67 -23.14 5.86
N LEU A 342 10.20 -23.87 4.85
CA LEU A 342 8.95 -23.54 4.14
C LEU A 342 7.75 -23.73 5.05
N VAL A 343 6.89 -22.72 5.12
CA VAL A 343 5.66 -22.68 5.93
C VAL A 343 4.50 -22.09 5.16
N GLY A 344 3.29 -22.43 5.57
CA GLY A 344 2.06 -21.82 5.05
C GLY A 344 1.71 -20.49 5.72
N THR A 345 0.59 -19.89 5.27
CA THR A 345 0.08 -18.60 5.77
C THR A 345 -0.11 -18.59 7.28
N ALA A 346 -0.83 -19.56 7.79
CA ALA A 346 -1.15 -19.66 9.23
C ALA A 346 0.12 -19.91 10.06
N GLU A 347 1.00 -20.81 9.60
CA GLU A 347 2.26 -21.12 10.32
C GLU A 347 3.22 -19.94 10.35
N MET A 348 3.23 -19.10 9.30
CA MET A 348 4.02 -17.86 9.28
C MET A 348 3.47 -16.87 10.31
N GLY A 349 2.15 -16.67 10.36
CA GLY A 349 1.50 -15.83 11.38
C GLY A 349 1.80 -16.29 12.79
N ASP A 350 1.70 -17.60 13.07
CA ASP A 350 2.01 -18.19 14.36
C ASP A 350 3.52 -18.07 14.72
N ALA A 351 4.41 -18.15 13.73
CA ALA A 351 5.85 -17.95 13.95
C ALA A 351 6.15 -16.49 14.35
N ILE A 352 5.50 -15.51 13.72
CA ILE A 352 5.62 -14.09 14.09
C ILE A 352 5.08 -13.87 15.51
N LEU A 353 3.93 -14.46 15.85
CA LEU A 353 3.36 -14.38 17.20
C LEU A 353 4.32 -14.88 18.28
N ARG A 354 4.97 -16.03 18.06
CA ARG A 354 5.97 -16.57 19.00
C ARG A 354 7.18 -15.65 19.21
N ASN A 355 7.49 -14.79 18.25
CA ASN A 355 8.60 -13.86 18.30
C ASN A 355 8.22 -12.44 18.77
N LEU A 356 6.95 -12.18 19.04
CA LEU A 356 6.47 -10.95 19.66
C LEU A 356 6.82 -10.83 21.16
N ASN A 357 7.28 -11.89 21.78
CA ASN A 357 7.58 -11.98 23.21
C ASN A 357 8.93 -11.37 23.60
#